data_8ad008459e1d7edb4c747dfd3022f060
#
_entry.id   8ad008459e1d7edb4c747dfd3022f060
#
_cell.length_a   1.000
_cell.length_b   1.000
_cell.length_c   1.000
_cell.angle_alpha   90.00
_cell.angle_beta   90.00
_cell.angle_gamma   90.00
#
_symmetry.space_group_name_H-M   'P 1'
#
loop_
_entity.id
_entity.type
_entity.pdbx_description
1 polymer ?
#
loop_
_entity_poly.entity_id
_entity_poly.type
_entity_poly.pdbx_seq_one_letter_code
_entity_poly.pdbx_strand_id
1 'polypeptide(L)'
;MVNVFITGASGYVGSHVTALLLKAGHKLIALARSQASAKKLEDEGVTVIRASLEDTDVLSKAAHEADAVIHLGFIHDFSDFEKCLEIDYNTIQTFARALEGTSKTVLTTSGFLISSPSPSPSPAITEHTLTDGSGRGRSEPLTLSPTLKASGVRAHVLRLALTVHGEGDAGLLTFYIQQSKKLGFAGYLGEGDLRWPAVHVKDAARAFLLALENPNKTLQGGEILHVVQDSGVPFKSIAEAVAKRWDIPSKSLTKEEAEQSYEWLAPFFWGQDLVAESGLTRKWLGWEPEEKGLVKDLESSEWYFKEGVAFKY
;
A
#
# COMPACT_ATOMS: atom_id res chain seq x y z
N MET A 1 -24.79 -3.40 -0.50
CA MET A 1 -24.22 -4.77 -0.41
C MET A 1 -23.83 -5.19 -1.81
N VAL A 2 -22.57 -5.56 -2.03
CA VAL A 2 -22.02 -6.04 -3.31
C VAL A 2 -21.14 -7.27 -3.06
N ASN A 3 -20.95 -8.11 -4.09
CA ASN A 3 -20.00 -9.20 -4.07
C ASN A 3 -18.65 -8.67 -4.57
N VAL A 4 -17.62 -8.72 -3.75
CA VAL A 4 -16.30 -8.17 -4.07
C VAL A 4 -15.30 -9.31 -4.26
N PHE A 5 -14.64 -9.37 -5.41
CA PHE A 5 -13.48 -10.22 -5.59
C PHE A 5 -12.23 -9.46 -5.12
N ILE A 6 -11.51 -10.04 -4.17
CA ILE A 6 -10.33 -9.41 -3.57
C ILE A 6 -9.10 -10.31 -3.70
N THR A 7 -8.00 -9.77 -4.20
CA THR A 7 -6.69 -10.41 -4.12
C THR A 7 -5.88 -9.78 -2.99
N GLY A 8 -5.00 -10.54 -2.37
CA GLY A 8 -4.19 -10.05 -1.24
C GLY A 8 -4.95 -9.89 0.08
N ALA A 9 -6.16 -10.46 0.19
CA ALA A 9 -7.04 -10.37 1.37
C ALA A 9 -6.37 -10.78 2.69
N SER A 10 -5.47 -11.75 2.67
CA SER A 10 -4.75 -12.24 3.87
C SER A 10 -3.49 -11.44 4.21
N GLY A 11 -3.09 -10.49 3.37
CA GLY A 11 -1.93 -9.60 3.59
C GLY A 11 -2.19 -8.55 4.67
N TYR A 12 -1.17 -7.75 4.98
CA TYR A 12 -1.25 -6.72 6.02
C TYR A 12 -2.42 -5.74 5.76
N VAL A 13 -2.37 -4.98 4.69
CA VAL A 13 -3.47 -4.03 4.35
C VAL A 13 -4.75 -4.79 4.02
N GLY A 14 -4.64 -5.89 3.26
CA GLY A 14 -5.78 -6.67 2.81
C GLY A 14 -6.63 -7.24 3.95
N SER A 15 -6.04 -7.67 5.07
CA SER A 15 -6.80 -8.18 6.21
C SER A 15 -7.65 -7.10 6.88
N HIS A 16 -7.15 -5.87 6.97
CA HIS A 16 -7.93 -4.74 7.50
C HIS A 16 -9.05 -4.33 6.53
N VAL A 17 -8.78 -4.32 5.21
CA VAL A 17 -9.80 -4.08 4.18
C VAL A 17 -10.87 -5.17 4.23
N THR A 18 -10.49 -6.44 4.28
CA THR A 18 -11.40 -7.60 4.37
C THR A 18 -12.33 -7.48 5.58
N ALA A 19 -11.78 -7.26 6.78
CA ALA A 19 -12.56 -7.12 8.00
C ALA A 19 -13.55 -5.95 7.92
N LEU A 20 -13.13 -4.81 7.35
CA LEU A 20 -13.97 -3.63 7.24
C LEU A 20 -15.11 -3.83 6.22
N LEU A 21 -14.84 -4.46 5.07
CA LEU A 21 -15.83 -4.78 4.05
C LEU A 21 -16.88 -5.77 4.57
N LEU A 22 -16.47 -6.81 5.30
CA LEU A 22 -17.39 -7.75 5.96
C LEU A 22 -18.27 -7.03 6.97
N LYS A 23 -17.69 -6.16 7.80
CA LYS A 23 -18.43 -5.33 8.77
C LYS A 23 -19.44 -4.40 8.10
N ALA A 24 -19.14 -3.89 6.91
CA ALA A 24 -20.05 -3.07 6.10
C ALA A 24 -21.12 -3.90 5.37
N GLY A 25 -21.11 -5.24 5.51
CA GLY A 25 -22.12 -6.14 4.96
C GLY A 25 -21.87 -6.55 3.51
N HIS A 26 -20.68 -6.34 2.97
CA HIS A 26 -20.31 -6.87 1.66
C HIS A 26 -20.02 -8.37 1.73
N LYS A 27 -20.21 -9.08 0.61
CA LYS A 27 -19.79 -10.48 0.46
C LYS A 27 -18.45 -10.52 -0.25
N LEU A 28 -17.52 -11.35 0.24
CA LEU A 28 -16.17 -11.39 -0.28
C LEU A 28 -15.85 -12.77 -0.89
N ILE A 29 -15.18 -12.71 -2.02
CA ILE A 29 -14.52 -13.84 -2.67
C ILE A 29 -13.05 -13.51 -2.72
N ALA A 30 -12.19 -14.26 -2.05
CA ALA A 30 -10.77 -13.97 -1.95
C ALA A 30 -9.89 -15.00 -2.62
N LEU A 31 -8.82 -14.54 -3.26
CA LEU A 31 -7.75 -15.38 -3.77
C LEU A 31 -6.78 -15.75 -2.65
N ALA A 32 -6.47 -17.03 -2.47
CA ALA A 32 -5.48 -17.50 -1.51
C ALA A 32 -4.56 -18.58 -2.08
N ARG A 33 -3.23 -18.38 -1.96
CA ARG A 33 -2.23 -19.35 -2.44
C ARG A 33 -2.00 -20.52 -1.49
N SER A 34 -1.96 -20.25 -0.18
CA SER A 34 -1.64 -21.25 0.84
C SER A 34 -2.89 -21.76 1.56
N GLN A 35 -2.82 -23.01 2.07
CA GLN A 35 -3.88 -23.56 2.90
C GLN A 35 -4.11 -22.74 4.17
N ALA A 36 -3.04 -22.24 4.78
CA ALA A 36 -3.13 -21.42 5.98
C ALA A 36 -3.89 -20.10 5.73
N SER A 37 -3.56 -19.40 4.62
CA SER A 37 -4.28 -18.17 4.23
C SER A 37 -5.74 -18.45 3.89
N ALA A 38 -6.02 -19.56 3.19
CA ALA A 38 -7.38 -19.95 2.86
C ALA A 38 -8.21 -20.20 4.11
N LYS A 39 -7.69 -21.04 5.01
CA LYS A 39 -8.39 -21.36 6.26
C LYS A 39 -8.67 -20.10 7.09
N LYS A 40 -7.70 -19.20 7.23
CA LYS A 40 -7.90 -17.93 7.95
C LYS A 40 -9.07 -17.13 7.38
N LEU A 41 -9.14 -16.98 6.06
CA LEU A 41 -10.20 -16.23 5.38
C LEU A 41 -11.56 -16.92 5.48
N GLU A 42 -11.60 -18.27 5.37
CA GLU A 42 -12.82 -19.07 5.54
C GLU A 42 -13.37 -18.94 6.97
N ASP A 43 -12.49 -18.97 7.98
CA ASP A 43 -12.87 -18.79 9.40
C ASP A 43 -13.44 -17.36 9.65
N GLU A 44 -13.09 -16.37 8.83
CA GLU A 44 -13.64 -15.00 8.84
C GLU A 44 -14.95 -14.87 8.01
N GLY A 45 -15.42 -15.93 7.37
CA GLY A 45 -16.64 -15.95 6.56
C GLY A 45 -16.45 -15.53 5.09
N VAL A 46 -15.23 -15.55 4.58
CA VAL A 46 -14.90 -15.22 3.20
C VAL A 46 -14.94 -16.48 2.33
N THR A 47 -15.55 -16.39 1.15
CA THR A 47 -15.46 -17.47 0.14
C THR A 47 -14.06 -17.44 -0.47
N VAL A 48 -13.37 -18.58 -0.53
CA VAL A 48 -11.99 -18.64 -0.99
C VAL A 48 -11.84 -19.40 -2.31
N ILE A 49 -11.09 -18.81 -3.24
CA ILE A 49 -10.61 -19.44 -4.46
C ILE A 49 -9.12 -19.77 -4.26
N ARG A 50 -8.77 -21.07 -4.41
CA ARG A 50 -7.39 -21.54 -4.30
C ARG A 50 -6.69 -21.41 -5.64
N ALA A 51 -5.95 -20.31 -5.80
CA ALA A 51 -5.17 -19.99 -7.00
C ALA A 51 -4.08 -18.94 -6.68
N SER A 52 -3.26 -18.63 -7.68
CA SER A 52 -2.23 -17.60 -7.65
C SER A 52 -2.59 -16.40 -8.54
N LEU A 53 -1.78 -15.34 -8.52
CA LEU A 53 -1.93 -14.19 -9.44
C LEU A 53 -1.56 -14.55 -10.89
N GLU A 54 -0.91 -15.69 -11.12
CA GLU A 54 -0.53 -16.20 -12.44
C GLU A 54 -1.67 -17.03 -13.10
N ASP A 55 -2.71 -17.40 -12.34
CA ASP A 55 -3.85 -18.19 -12.84
C ASP A 55 -4.90 -17.27 -13.51
N THR A 56 -4.54 -16.66 -14.63
CA THR A 56 -5.31 -15.58 -15.30
C THR A 56 -6.73 -15.97 -15.67
N ASP A 57 -6.99 -17.24 -16.05
CA ASP A 57 -8.33 -17.73 -16.34
C ASP A 57 -9.23 -17.73 -15.10
N VAL A 58 -8.68 -18.14 -13.96
CA VAL A 58 -9.38 -18.11 -12.66
C VAL A 58 -9.68 -16.66 -12.25
N LEU A 59 -8.70 -15.76 -12.40
CA LEU A 59 -8.84 -14.34 -12.10
C LEU A 59 -9.90 -13.69 -12.98
N SER A 60 -9.89 -13.96 -14.28
CA SER A 60 -10.85 -13.45 -15.26
C SER A 60 -12.28 -13.88 -14.91
N LYS A 61 -12.48 -15.16 -14.62
CA LYS A 61 -13.77 -15.69 -14.22
C LYS A 61 -14.28 -15.06 -12.92
N ALA A 62 -13.44 -15.03 -11.88
CA ALA A 62 -13.82 -14.46 -10.59
C ALA A 62 -14.17 -12.97 -10.69
N ALA A 63 -13.39 -12.17 -11.44
CA ALA A 63 -13.69 -10.78 -11.70
C ALA A 63 -15.00 -10.59 -12.47
N HIS A 64 -15.26 -11.46 -13.46
CA HIS A 64 -16.51 -11.39 -14.24
C HIS A 64 -17.75 -11.71 -13.39
N GLU A 65 -17.66 -12.63 -12.43
CA GLU A 65 -18.76 -13.05 -11.56
C GLU A 65 -19.01 -12.05 -10.40
N ALA A 66 -18.00 -11.30 -9.96
CA ALA A 66 -18.13 -10.32 -8.89
C ALA A 66 -18.76 -8.99 -9.37
N ASP A 67 -19.27 -8.18 -8.44
CA ASP A 67 -19.79 -6.83 -8.70
C ASP A 67 -18.68 -5.79 -8.72
N ALA A 68 -17.57 -6.07 -8.01
CA ALA A 68 -16.39 -5.21 -7.95
C ALA A 68 -15.12 -6.05 -7.73
N VAL A 69 -13.98 -5.48 -8.10
CA VAL A 69 -12.64 -6.07 -7.89
C VAL A 69 -11.79 -5.13 -7.04
N ILE A 70 -11.13 -5.67 -6.01
CA ILE A 70 -10.08 -4.96 -5.24
C ILE A 70 -8.79 -5.76 -5.37
N HIS A 71 -7.79 -5.15 -6.00
CA HIS A 71 -6.48 -5.77 -6.20
C HIS A 71 -5.45 -5.21 -5.24
N LEU A 72 -5.20 -5.95 -4.15
CA LEU A 72 -4.17 -5.68 -3.15
C LEU A 72 -3.02 -6.70 -3.19
N GLY A 73 -3.20 -7.76 -3.99
CA GLY A 73 -2.21 -8.81 -4.12
C GLY A 73 -0.97 -8.34 -4.88
N PHE A 74 0.20 -8.49 -4.27
CA PHE A 74 1.49 -8.28 -4.92
C PHE A 74 2.47 -9.32 -4.39
N ILE A 75 3.36 -9.82 -5.25
CA ILE A 75 4.41 -10.75 -4.85
C ILE A 75 5.63 -9.93 -4.46
N HIS A 76 6.08 -10.08 -3.21
CA HIS A 76 7.25 -9.38 -2.68
C HIS A 76 8.46 -10.32 -2.71
N ASP A 77 8.91 -10.67 -3.91
CA ASP A 77 10.16 -11.38 -4.11
C ASP A 77 11.23 -10.40 -4.61
N PHE A 78 12.05 -9.91 -3.68
CA PHE A 78 13.11 -8.96 -4.01
C PHE A 78 14.27 -9.60 -4.79
N SER A 79 14.34 -10.93 -4.89
CA SER A 79 15.34 -11.62 -5.72
C SER A 79 15.01 -11.57 -7.21
N ASP A 80 13.71 -11.40 -7.56
CA ASP A 80 13.24 -11.25 -8.95
C ASP A 80 12.08 -10.23 -9.01
N PHE A 81 12.38 -9.00 -8.67
CA PHE A 81 11.39 -7.93 -8.58
C PHE A 81 10.73 -7.60 -9.92
N GLU A 82 11.47 -7.70 -11.03
CA GLU A 82 10.92 -7.48 -12.39
C GLU A 82 9.82 -8.49 -12.72
N LYS A 83 10.01 -9.75 -12.34
CA LYS A 83 8.95 -10.77 -12.48
C LYS A 83 7.73 -10.44 -11.64
N CYS A 84 7.92 -9.92 -10.44
CA CYS A 84 6.80 -9.48 -9.60
C CYS A 84 5.99 -8.36 -10.25
N LEU A 85 6.66 -7.38 -10.87
CA LEU A 85 6.03 -6.32 -11.65
C LEU A 85 5.29 -6.83 -12.89
N GLU A 86 5.85 -7.83 -13.57
CA GLU A 86 5.22 -8.47 -14.72
C GLU A 86 3.93 -9.21 -14.33
N ILE A 87 3.95 -9.97 -13.22
CA ILE A 87 2.77 -10.67 -12.71
C ILE A 87 1.67 -9.67 -12.33
N ASP A 88 2.02 -8.58 -11.65
CA ASP A 88 1.08 -7.51 -11.30
C ASP A 88 0.46 -6.88 -12.55
N TYR A 89 1.28 -6.55 -13.54
CA TYR A 89 0.85 -6.01 -14.82
C TYR A 89 -0.14 -6.95 -15.53
N ASN A 90 0.19 -8.23 -15.65
CA ASN A 90 -0.64 -9.25 -16.29
C ASN A 90 -1.96 -9.46 -15.55
N THR A 91 -1.92 -9.40 -14.21
CA THR A 91 -3.12 -9.49 -13.36
C THR A 91 -4.08 -8.33 -13.64
N ILE A 92 -3.57 -7.08 -13.62
CA ILE A 92 -4.40 -5.89 -13.88
C ILE A 92 -4.92 -5.89 -15.34
N GLN A 93 -4.09 -6.30 -16.30
CA GLN A 93 -4.53 -6.47 -17.69
C GLN A 93 -5.66 -7.50 -17.82
N THR A 94 -5.59 -8.59 -17.05
CA THR A 94 -6.64 -9.62 -17.01
C THR A 94 -7.95 -9.04 -16.49
N PHE A 95 -7.92 -8.27 -15.40
CA PHE A 95 -9.12 -7.60 -14.89
C PHE A 95 -9.69 -6.59 -15.88
N ALA A 96 -8.84 -5.78 -16.51
CA ALA A 96 -9.27 -4.80 -17.51
C ALA A 96 -10.03 -5.47 -18.65
N ARG A 97 -9.52 -6.59 -19.19
CA ARG A 97 -10.17 -7.36 -20.26
C ARG A 97 -11.45 -8.04 -19.79
N ALA A 98 -11.44 -8.66 -18.60
CA ALA A 98 -12.58 -9.39 -18.06
C ALA A 98 -13.80 -8.51 -17.80
N LEU A 99 -13.56 -7.21 -17.54
CA LEU A 99 -14.60 -6.26 -17.14
C LEU A 99 -14.98 -5.26 -18.22
N GLU A 100 -14.29 -5.27 -19.35
CA GLU A 100 -14.60 -4.40 -20.49
C GLU A 100 -16.09 -4.46 -20.87
N GLY A 101 -16.74 -3.32 -21.08
CA GLY A 101 -18.16 -3.22 -21.37
C GLY A 101 -19.10 -3.39 -20.18
N THR A 102 -18.56 -3.48 -18.96
CA THR A 102 -19.37 -3.51 -17.73
C THR A 102 -19.37 -2.15 -17.02
N SER A 103 -20.26 -1.98 -16.03
CA SER A 103 -20.26 -0.81 -15.14
C SER A 103 -19.64 -1.10 -13.75
N LYS A 104 -18.80 -2.12 -13.67
CA LYS A 104 -18.22 -2.58 -12.40
C LYS A 104 -17.10 -1.68 -11.92
N THR A 105 -16.84 -1.73 -10.62
CA THR A 105 -15.74 -0.97 -9.99
C THR A 105 -14.49 -1.83 -9.89
N VAL A 106 -13.35 -1.26 -10.23
CA VAL A 106 -12.03 -1.88 -10.05
C VAL A 106 -11.15 -0.93 -9.25
N LEU A 107 -10.65 -1.40 -8.11
CA LEU A 107 -9.68 -0.69 -7.30
C LEU A 107 -8.34 -1.43 -7.38
N THR A 108 -7.35 -0.81 -7.98
CA THR A 108 -5.98 -1.34 -8.01
C THR A 108 -5.10 -0.60 -7.02
N THR A 109 -4.05 -1.26 -6.56
CA THR A 109 -3.13 -0.70 -5.56
C THR A 109 -1.78 -0.40 -6.21
N SER A 110 -1.26 0.79 -5.96
CA SER A 110 0.08 1.21 -6.31
C SER A 110 0.76 1.86 -5.10
N GLY A 111 1.94 2.42 -5.28
CA GLY A 111 2.69 3.14 -4.25
C GLY A 111 3.31 4.41 -4.80
N PHE A 112 4.05 5.16 -3.96
CA PHE A 112 4.66 6.42 -4.36
C PHE A 112 6.05 6.30 -5.01
N LEU A 113 6.60 5.11 -5.14
CA LEU A 113 7.79 4.85 -5.94
C LEU A 113 7.39 4.71 -7.42
N ILE A 114 6.87 5.80 -8.00
CA ILE A 114 6.27 5.86 -9.34
C ILE A 114 7.15 6.54 -10.37
N SER A 115 8.30 7.05 -9.95
CA SER A 115 9.26 7.73 -10.81
C SER A 115 10.68 7.50 -10.32
N SER A 116 11.64 7.82 -11.15
CA SER A 116 13.05 7.83 -10.77
C SER A 116 13.30 8.76 -9.58
N PRO A 117 14.34 8.49 -8.76
CA PRO A 117 14.67 9.32 -7.61
C PRO A 117 14.75 10.81 -7.95
N SER A 118 14.08 11.64 -7.16
CA SER A 118 14.11 13.09 -7.30
C SER A 118 15.06 13.70 -6.27
N PRO A 119 15.78 14.78 -6.63
CA PRO A 119 16.65 15.48 -5.66
C PRO A 119 15.81 16.12 -4.54
N SER A 120 16.37 16.19 -3.34
CA SER A 120 15.76 16.91 -2.22
C SER A 120 16.07 18.43 -2.32
N PRO A 121 15.10 19.34 -2.04
CA PRO A 121 13.71 19.03 -1.72
C PRO A 121 12.89 18.65 -2.96
N SER A 122 12.14 17.56 -2.86
CA SER A 122 11.26 17.09 -3.94
C SER A 122 9.94 17.88 -3.95
N PRO A 123 9.38 18.21 -5.14
CA PRO A 123 8.05 18.76 -5.23
C PRO A 123 7.03 17.72 -4.73
N ALA A 124 5.91 18.23 -4.17
CA ALA A 124 4.84 17.34 -3.72
C ALA A 124 4.19 16.60 -4.90
N ILE A 125 4.02 15.30 -4.73
CA ILE A 125 3.25 14.45 -5.64
C ILE A 125 1.77 14.66 -5.34
N THR A 126 1.00 15.01 -6.37
CA THR A 126 -0.45 15.20 -6.29
C THR A 126 -1.18 14.08 -7.02
N GLU A 127 -2.49 13.99 -6.84
CA GLU A 127 -3.34 13.01 -7.55
C GLU A 127 -3.35 13.21 -9.08
N HIS A 128 -2.83 14.32 -9.57
CA HIS A 128 -2.65 14.57 -11.00
C HIS A 128 -1.27 14.17 -11.52
N THR A 129 -0.34 13.82 -10.63
CA THR A 129 0.99 13.38 -11.02
C THR A 129 0.92 11.98 -11.59
N LEU A 130 1.27 11.83 -12.87
CA LEU A 130 1.31 10.53 -13.54
C LEU A 130 2.64 9.83 -13.26
N THR A 131 2.61 8.50 -13.32
CA THR A 131 3.84 7.68 -13.28
C THR A 131 4.67 7.88 -14.54
N ASP A 132 5.99 7.71 -14.42
CA ASP A 132 6.89 7.58 -15.57
C ASP A 132 6.93 6.14 -16.14
N GLY A 133 6.12 5.24 -15.59
CA GLY A 133 6.05 3.83 -15.97
C GLY A 133 7.09 2.94 -15.30
N SER A 134 7.83 3.46 -14.32
CA SER A 134 8.80 2.68 -13.55
C SER A 134 8.18 2.07 -12.29
N GLY A 135 8.87 1.10 -11.70
CA GLY A 135 8.51 0.48 -10.44
C GLY A 135 7.05 0.03 -10.38
N ARG A 136 6.43 0.18 -9.23
CA ARG A 136 5.02 -0.20 -9.01
C ARG A 136 4.00 0.68 -9.75
N GLY A 137 4.42 1.82 -10.27
CA GLY A 137 3.58 2.65 -11.13
C GLY A 137 3.38 2.07 -12.55
N ARG A 138 4.13 1.03 -12.94
CA ARG A 138 4.11 0.45 -14.29
C ARG A 138 2.73 -0.01 -14.75
N SER A 139 1.91 -0.53 -13.86
CA SER A 139 0.57 -1.03 -14.17
C SER A 139 -0.54 0.02 -14.10
N GLU A 140 -0.27 1.21 -13.57
CA GLU A 140 -1.29 2.27 -13.45
C GLU A 140 -1.93 2.67 -14.79
N PRO A 141 -1.19 2.81 -15.92
CA PRO A 141 -1.78 3.16 -17.20
C PRO A 141 -2.85 2.18 -17.69
N LEU A 142 -2.80 0.90 -17.28
CA LEU A 142 -3.85 -0.08 -17.59
C LEU A 142 -5.16 0.26 -16.88
N THR A 143 -5.09 0.57 -15.59
CA THR A 143 -6.25 0.96 -14.77
C THR A 143 -6.82 2.31 -15.23
N LEU A 144 -5.95 3.26 -15.58
CA LEU A 144 -6.32 4.62 -16.01
C LEU A 144 -6.65 4.71 -17.51
N SER A 145 -6.70 3.59 -18.22
CA SER A 145 -6.92 3.56 -19.68
C SER A 145 -8.21 4.28 -20.08
N PRO A 146 -8.13 5.27 -20.98
CA PRO A 146 -9.32 5.92 -21.55
C PRO A 146 -10.28 4.92 -22.20
N THR A 147 -9.77 3.85 -22.80
CA THR A 147 -10.58 2.77 -23.39
C THR A 147 -11.37 2.03 -22.34
N LEU A 148 -10.74 1.68 -21.21
CA LEU A 148 -11.42 1.01 -20.10
C LEU A 148 -12.51 1.93 -19.51
N LYS A 149 -12.21 3.19 -19.30
CA LYS A 149 -13.19 4.19 -18.86
C LYS A 149 -14.34 4.33 -19.85
N ALA A 150 -14.05 4.43 -21.14
CA ALA A 150 -15.06 4.56 -22.19
C ALA A 150 -15.94 3.32 -22.31
N SER A 151 -15.47 2.15 -21.92
CA SER A 151 -16.26 0.91 -21.88
C SER A 151 -17.24 0.85 -20.69
N GLY A 152 -17.22 1.82 -19.77
CA GLY A 152 -18.12 1.94 -18.63
C GLY A 152 -17.54 1.47 -17.29
N VAL A 153 -16.35 0.88 -17.26
CA VAL A 153 -15.69 0.41 -16.03
C VAL A 153 -15.24 1.61 -15.19
N ARG A 154 -15.54 1.57 -13.90
CA ARG A 154 -15.05 2.55 -12.92
C ARG A 154 -13.78 2.04 -12.26
N ALA A 155 -12.66 2.26 -12.94
CA ALA A 155 -11.36 1.83 -12.47
C ALA A 155 -10.59 2.98 -11.79
N HIS A 156 -10.02 2.73 -10.62
CA HIS A 156 -9.27 3.71 -9.83
C HIS A 156 -7.98 3.09 -9.30
N VAL A 157 -6.95 3.91 -9.22
CA VAL A 157 -5.67 3.55 -8.60
C VAL A 157 -5.62 4.12 -7.19
N LEU A 158 -5.41 3.29 -6.18
CA LEU A 158 -5.11 3.73 -4.81
C LEU A 158 -3.59 3.65 -4.60
N ARG A 159 -2.94 4.81 -4.53
CA ARG A 159 -1.52 4.91 -4.17
C ARG A 159 -1.40 4.94 -2.66
N LEU A 160 -0.89 3.85 -2.09
CA LEU A 160 -0.60 3.76 -0.67
C LEU A 160 0.65 4.57 -0.33
N ALA A 161 0.62 5.27 0.80
CA ALA A 161 1.80 5.92 1.37
C ALA A 161 2.98 4.95 1.44
N LEU A 162 4.21 5.48 1.35
CA LEU A 162 5.43 4.67 1.44
C LEU A 162 5.44 3.86 2.74
N THR A 163 4.90 4.45 3.81
CA THR A 163 4.72 3.78 5.10
C THR A 163 3.25 3.64 5.42
N VAL A 164 2.72 2.42 5.33
CA VAL A 164 1.45 2.06 5.93
C VAL A 164 1.76 1.44 7.29
N HIS A 165 1.45 2.17 8.37
CA HIS A 165 1.86 1.78 9.72
C HIS A 165 0.68 1.29 10.58
N GLY A 166 0.98 0.65 11.69
CA GLY A 166 0.01 0.13 12.65
C GLY A 166 0.26 -1.31 13.05
N GLU A 167 -0.64 -1.87 13.84
CA GLU A 167 -0.53 -3.25 14.30
C GLU A 167 -0.58 -4.25 13.13
N GLY A 168 0.37 -5.17 13.08
CA GLY A 168 0.51 -6.14 12.00
C GLY A 168 1.53 -5.76 10.94
N ASP A 169 2.06 -4.52 10.95
CA ASP A 169 3.13 -4.13 10.02
C ASP A 169 4.37 -5.02 10.20
N ALA A 170 4.86 -5.57 9.11
CA ALA A 170 6.06 -6.38 9.02
C ALA A 170 6.99 -5.91 7.87
N GLY A 171 6.77 -4.69 7.39
CA GLY A 171 7.48 -4.09 6.25
C GLY A 171 8.71 -3.28 6.64
N LEU A 172 9.05 -2.33 5.77
CA LEU A 172 10.28 -1.51 5.87
C LEU A 172 10.43 -0.78 7.21
N LEU A 173 9.35 -0.23 7.75
CA LEU A 173 9.37 0.45 9.04
C LEU A 173 9.73 -0.51 10.18
N THR A 174 9.13 -1.70 10.18
CA THR A 174 9.47 -2.76 11.14
C THR A 174 10.93 -3.17 11.03
N PHE A 175 11.46 -3.33 9.80
CA PHE A 175 12.87 -3.62 9.60
C PHE A 175 13.76 -2.52 10.21
N TYR A 176 13.48 -1.25 9.88
CA TYR A 176 14.23 -0.11 10.40
C TYR A 176 14.29 -0.11 11.93
N ILE A 177 13.13 -0.32 12.58
CA ILE A 177 13.02 -0.33 14.05
C ILE A 177 13.83 -1.46 14.66
N GLN A 178 13.72 -2.68 14.11
CA GLN A 178 14.43 -3.84 14.61
C GLN A 178 15.96 -3.76 14.36
N GLN A 179 16.34 -3.22 13.21
CA GLN A 179 17.75 -2.97 12.88
C GLN A 179 18.35 -1.90 13.81
N SER A 180 17.64 -0.83 14.07
CA SER A 180 18.06 0.21 15.03
C SER A 180 18.32 -0.35 16.43
N LYS A 181 17.45 -1.27 16.88
CA LYS A 181 17.67 -1.98 18.16
C LYS A 181 18.97 -2.78 18.16
N LYS A 182 19.25 -3.53 17.09
CA LYS A 182 20.46 -4.34 16.93
C LYS A 182 21.74 -3.48 16.90
N LEU A 183 21.67 -2.34 16.21
CA LEU A 183 22.79 -1.40 16.08
C LEU A 183 23.05 -0.61 17.36
N GLY A 184 22.07 -0.51 18.25
CA GLY A 184 22.16 0.34 19.44
C GLY A 184 22.04 1.83 19.15
N PHE A 185 21.56 2.22 17.95
CA PHE A 185 21.21 3.58 17.58
C PHE A 185 20.15 3.60 16.48
N ALA A 186 19.36 4.66 16.41
CA ALA A 186 18.43 4.91 15.30
C ALA A 186 19.07 5.92 14.33
N GLY A 187 19.43 5.46 13.11
CA GLY A 187 20.15 6.25 12.14
C GLY A 187 19.25 7.07 11.23
N TYR A 188 19.72 8.25 10.81
CA TYR A 188 19.16 9.05 9.72
C TYR A 188 20.27 9.66 8.87
N LEU A 189 20.01 9.89 7.58
CA LEU A 189 21.04 10.39 6.65
C LEU A 189 21.18 11.91 6.77
N GLY A 190 22.42 12.42 6.95
CA GLY A 190 22.75 13.86 6.98
C GLY A 190 21.94 14.61 8.04
N GLU A 191 21.22 15.65 7.64
CA GLU A 191 20.36 16.42 8.53
C GLU A 191 19.02 15.73 8.85
N GLY A 192 18.70 14.64 8.15
CA GLY A 192 17.48 13.86 8.34
C GLY A 192 16.21 14.48 7.73
N ASP A 193 16.38 15.35 6.74
CA ASP A 193 15.32 16.13 6.09
C ASP A 193 14.57 15.34 5.01
N LEU A 194 15.07 14.16 4.61
CA LEU A 194 14.37 13.28 3.68
C LEU A 194 13.02 12.88 4.30
N ARG A 195 11.96 12.94 3.49
CA ARG A 195 10.59 12.81 4.00
C ARG A 195 9.91 11.57 3.47
N TRP A 196 9.05 11.00 4.32
CA TRP A 196 8.22 9.85 4.00
C TRP A 196 6.75 10.16 4.21
N PRO A 197 5.89 9.98 3.20
CA PRO A 197 4.46 10.00 3.39
C PRO A 197 4.02 8.74 4.16
N ALA A 198 3.04 8.92 5.04
CA ALA A 198 2.56 7.84 5.89
C ALA A 198 1.03 7.82 6.00
N VAL A 199 0.48 6.63 6.33
CA VAL A 199 -0.92 6.44 6.66
C VAL A 199 -1.08 5.29 7.63
N HIS A 200 -1.98 5.42 8.60
CA HIS A 200 -2.33 4.29 9.46
C HIS A 200 -3.17 3.25 8.69
N VAL A 201 -2.91 1.96 8.91
CA VAL A 201 -3.53 0.86 8.15
C VAL A 201 -5.05 0.84 8.20
N LYS A 202 -5.66 1.24 9.32
CA LYS A 202 -7.13 1.33 9.44
C LYS A 202 -7.69 2.47 8.58
N ASP A 203 -7.00 3.60 8.51
CA ASP A 203 -7.39 4.70 7.63
C ASP A 203 -7.19 4.34 6.17
N ALA A 204 -6.13 3.59 5.85
CA ALA A 204 -5.95 3.02 4.53
C ALA A 204 -7.12 2.10 4.14
N ALA A 205 -7.53 1.20 5.04
CA ALA A 205 -8.67 0.32 4.79
C ALA A 205 -9.98 1.10 4.58
N ARG A 206 -10.19 2.20 5.33
CA ARG A 206 -11.36 3.08 5.12
C ARG A 206 -11.37 3.74 3.75
N ALA A 207 -10.20 4.13 3.23
CA ALA A 207 -10.11 4.69 1.87
C ALA A 207 -10.58 3.68 0.81
N PHE A 208 -10.23 2.38 0.93
CA PHE A 208 -10.74 1.33 0.05
C PHE A 208 -12.26 1.15 0.14
N LEU A 209 -12.83 1.13 1.36
CA LEU A 209 -14.27 1.02 1.53
C LEU A 209 -14.99 2.22 0.89
N LEU A 210 -14.54 3.44 1.16
CA LEU A 210 -15.14 4.65 0.61
C LEU A 210 -15.00 4.73 -0.92
N ALA A 211 -13.87 4.28 -1.48
CA ALA A 211 -13.68 4.21 -2.91
C ALA A 211 -14.63 3.18 -3.58
N LEU A 212 -14.85 2.03 -2.93
CA LEU A 212 -15.78 1.00 -3.39
C LEU A 212 -17.23 1.50 -3.37
N GLU A 213 -17.65 2.07 -2.25
CA GLU A 213 -19.04 2.51 -2.05
C GLU A 213 -19.35 3.81 -2.79
N ASN A 214 -18.32 4.68 -2.96
CA ASN A 214 -18.42 5.99 -3.60
C ASN A 214 -19.70 6.76 -3.16
N PRO A 215 -19.89 6.99 -1.84
CA PRO A 215 -21.14 7.52 -1.31
C PRO A 215 -21.50 8.89 -1.87
N ASN A 216 -20.50 9.70 -2.22
CA ASN A 216 -20.66 11.03 -2.78
C ASN A 216 -20.85 11.01 -4.31
N LYS A 217 -20.74 9.85 -4.96
CA LYS A 217 -20.78 9.67 -6.42
C LYS A 217 -19.80 10.57 -7.19
N THR A 218 -18.67 10.85 -6.58
CA THR A 218 -17.62 11.75 -7.10
C THR A 218 -16.67 11.04 -8.05
N LEU A 219 -16.48 9.73 -7.88
CA LEU A 219 -15.60 8.93 -8.70
C LEU A 219 -16.32 8.44 -9.96
N GLN A 220 -15.72 8.72 -11.11
CA GLN A 220 -16.28 8.41 -12.43
C GLN A 220 -15.45 7.40 -13.22
N GLY A 221 -14.30 6.97 -12.67
CA GLY A 221 -13.31 6.12 -13.33
C GLY A 221 -12.12 6.92 -13.88
N GLY A 222 -10.94 6.39 -13.68
CA GLY A 222 -9.67 7.01 -14.08
C GLY A 222 -9.06 7.96 -13.04
N GLU A 223 -9.56 7.96 -11.81
CA GLU A 223 -8.97 8.76 -10.74
C GLU A 223 -7.83 8.00 -10.04
N ILE A 224 -6.80 8.77 -9.68
CA ILE A 224 -5.75 8.35 -8.77
C ILE A 224 -6.12 8.85 -7.38
N LEU A 225 -6.15 7.96 -6.40
CA LEU A 225 -6.49 8.26 -5.02
C LEU A 225 -5.24 8.11 -4.15
N HIS A 226 -4.83 9.19 -3.50
CA HIS A 226 -3.68 9.19 -2.60
C HIS A 226 -4.11 8.84 -1.17
N VAL A 227 -3.76 7.64 -0.73
CA VAL A 227 -4.06 7.15 0.61
C VAL A 227 -2.93 7.57 1.54
N VAL A 228 -2.95 8.87 1.91
CA VAL A 228 -1.89 9.56 2.66
C VAL A 228 -2.51 10.40 3.77
N GLN A 229 -2.07 10.16 4.99
CA GLN A 229 -2.40 10.96 6.19
C GLN A 229 -1.36 12.04 6.43
N ASP A 230 -0.10 11.63 6.60
CA ASP A 230 1.05 12.50 6.79
C ASP A 230 1.74 12.69 5.43
N SER A 231 1.73 13.90 4.90
CA SER A 231 2.22 14.19 3.54
C SER A 231 3.72 13.95 3.37
N GLY A 232 4.50 14.10 4.44
CA GLY A 232 5.96 13.90 4.41
C GLY A 232 6.55 14.06 5.80
N VAL A 233 6.81 12.96 6.49
CA VAL A 233 7.42 12.94 7.83
C VAL A 233 8.93 12.97 7.66
N PRO A 234 9.66 13.95 8.24
CA PRO A 234 11.12 13.97 8.23
C PRO A 234 11.68 12.69 8.87
N PHE A 235 12.64 12.05 8.21
CA PHE A 235 13.17 10.77 8.69
C PHE A 235 13.83 10.89 10.08
N LYS A 236 14.42 12.06 10.37
CA LYS A 236 14.93 12.38 11.71
C LYS A 236 13.86 12.24 12.80
N SER A 237 12.64 12.68 12.54
CA SER A 237 11.53 12.55 13.50
C SER A 237 11.15 11.08 13.73
N ILE A 238 11.23 10.24 12.68
CA ILE A 238 11.04 8.79 12.80
C ILE A 238 12.16 8.18 13.65
N ALA A 239 13.41 8.54 13.36
CA ALA A 239 14.58 8.07 14.10
C ALA A 239 14.53 8.47 15.58
N GLU A 240 14.18 9.70 15.88
CA GLU A 240 14.05 10.19 17.26
C GLU A 240 12.93 9.46 18.04
N ALA A 241 11.79 9.21 17.40
CA ALA A 241 10.71 8.43 18.02
C ALA A 241 11.14 6.98 18.34
N VAL A 242 11.84 6.32 17.41
CA VAL A 242 12.37 4.97 17.60
C VAL A 242 13.47 4.95 18.70
N ALA A 243 14.39 5.93 18.66
CA ALA A 243 15.47 6.08 19.63
C ALA A 243 14.90 6.20 21.06
N LYS A 244 13.90 7.07 21.24
CA LYS A 244 13.20 7.25 22.52
C LYS A 244 12.57 5.98 23.05
N ARG A 245 11.95 5.17 22.19
CA ARG A 245 11.27 3.93 22.58
C ARG A 245 12.22 2.80 22.97
N TRP A 246 13.39 2.71 22.32
CA TRP A 246 14.41 1.73 22.63
C TRP A 246 15.43 2.19 23.67
N ASP A 247 15.34 3.44 24.14
CA ASP A 247 16.35 4.08 25.02
C ASP A 247 17.77 4.00 24.41
N ILE A 248 17.88 4.36 23.13
CA ILE A 248 19.13 4.42 22.35
C ILE A 248 19.28 5.80 21.72
N PRO A 249 20.52 6.22 21.34
CA PRO A 249 20.69 7.50 20.65
C PRO A 249 20.12 7.50 19.23
N SER A 250 19.62 8.65 18.77
CA SER A 250 19.48 8.94 17.34
C SER A 250 20.80 9.46 16.79
N LYS A 251 21.19 9.02 15.58
CA LYS A 251 22.52 9.32 15.00
C LYS A 251 22.39 9.79 13.54
N SER A 252 22.99 10.95 13.23
CA SER A 252 23.25 11.34 11.83
C SER A 252 24.31 10.44 11.23
N LEU A 253 24.07 9.94 10.01
CA LEU A 253 24.95 9.04 9.28
C LEU A 253 25.42 9.70 7.99
N THR A 254 26.66 9.42 7.60
CA THR A 254 27.08 9.60 6.20
C THR A 254 26.43 8.53 5.31
N LYS A 255 26.53 8.70 3.99
CA LYS A 255 25.99 7.70 3.05
C LYS A 255 26.66 6.33 3.25
N GLU A 256 27.96 6.33 3.43
CA GLU A 256 28.74 5.10 3.62
C GLU A 256 28.37 4.40 4.95
N GLU A 257 28.21 5.16 6.04
CA GLU A 257 27.73 4.61 7.32
C GLU A 257 26.32 4.05 7.21
N ALA A 258 25.44 4.71 6.45
CA ALA A 258 24.07 4.27 6.22
C ALA A 258 24.02 2.94 5.44
N GLU A 259 24.80 2.82 4.36
CA GLU A 259 24.92 1.60 3.56
C GLU A 259 25.51 0.43 4.39
N GLN A 260 26.50 0.69 5.26
CA GLN A 260 27.05 -0.32 6.15
C GLN A 260 26.08 -0.77 7.26
N SER A 261 25.26 0.17 7.77
CA SER A 261 24.36 -0.10 8.89
C SER A 261 23.05 -0.75 8.48
N TYR A 262 22.49 -0.36 7.34
CA TYR A 262 21.17 -0.79 6.86
C TYR A 262 21.22 -1.58 5.54
N GLU A 263 22.44 -1.86 5.07
CA GLU A 263 22.74 -2.77 3.95
C GLU A 263 21.95 -2.43 2.67
N TRP A 264 21.38 -3.46 2.02
CA TRP A 264 20.62 -3.31 0.77
C TRP A 264 19.34 -2.47 0.90
N LEU A 265 18.85 -2.23 2.12
CA LEU A 265 17.67 -1.39 2.36
C LEU A 265 17.98 0.10 2.48
N ALA A 266 19.25 0.48 2.64
CA ALA A 266 19.62 1.90 2.73
C ALA A 266 19.09 2.76 1.56
N PRO A 267 19.14 2.31 0.29
CA PRO A 267 18.54 3.07 -0.82
C PRO A 267 17.02 3.26 -0.70
N PHE A 268 16.29 2.31 -0.10
CA PHE A 268 14.85 2.45 0.13
C PHE A 268 14.55 3.47 1.22
N PHE A 269 15.37 3.54 2.27
CA PHE A 269 15.18 4.50 3.34
C PHE A 269 15.55 5.92 2.95
N TRP A 270 16.64 6.09 2.20
CA TRP A 270 17.22 7.41 1.95
C TRP A 270 17.51 7.70 0.48
N GLY A 271 17.00 6.88 -0.43
CA GLY A 271 17.18 7.09 -1.87
C GLY A 271 16.27 8.17 -2.44
N GLN A 272 15.19 8.52 -1.75
CA GLN A 272 14.20 9.49 -2.23
C GLN A 272 13.66 10.37 -1.10
N ASP A 273 13.42 11.64 -1.45
CA ASP A 273 12.62 12.56 -0.65
C ASP A 273 11.19 12.57 -1.21
N LEU A 274 10.23 12.06 -0.47
CA LEU A 274 8.86 11.91 -0.93
C LEU A 274 7.89 12.75 -0.11
N VAL A 275 7.19 13.64 -0.81
CA VAL A 275 6.04 14.37 -0.25
C VAL A 275 4.83 14.09 -1.13
N ALA A 276 3.72 13.67 -0.53
CA ALA A 276 2.50 13.35 -1.25
C ALA A 276 1.29 14.05 -0.63
N GLU A 277 0.51 14.73 -1.44
CA GLU A 277 -0.74 15.36 -1.03
C GLU A 277 -1.91 14.39 -1.23
N SER A 278 -2.96 14.52 -0.42
CA SER A 278 -4.21 13.74 -0.52
C SER A 278 -5.46 14.61 -0.54
N GLY A 279 -5.31 15.89 -0.89
CA GLY A 279 -6.40 16.87 -0.83
C GLY A 279 -7.59 16.53 -1.71
N LEU A 280 -7.36 16.06 -2.93
CA LEU A 280 -8.44 15.65 -3.83
C LEU A 280 -9.07 14.33 -3.38
N THR A 281 -8.29 13.37 -2.94
CA THR A 281 -8.77 12.10 -2.39
C THR A 281 -9.70 12.32 -1.20
N ARG A 282 -9.30 13.18 -0.26
CA ARG A 282 -10.15 13.56 0.89
C ARG A 282 -11.47 14.16 0.43
N LYS A 283 -11.41 15.12 -0.51
CA LYS A 283 -12.59 15.78 -1.07
C LYS A 283 -13.51 14.80 -1.80
N TRP A 284 -12.96 13.92 -2.64
CA TRP A 284 -13.76 13.00 -3.43
C TRP A 284 -14.43 11.93 -2.58
N LEU A 285 -13.70 11.34 -1.65
CA LEU A 285 -14.20 10.25 -0.81
C LEU A 285 -14.95 10.74 0.44
N GLY A 286 -14.78 12.01 0.85
CA GLY A 286 -15.12 12.43 2.21
C GLY A 286 -14.27 11.70 3.25
N TRP A 287 -13.03 11.36 2.88
CA TRP A 287 -12.13 10.58 3.70
C TRP A 287 -11.29 11.50 4.59
N GLU A 288 -11.41 11.34 5.89
CA GLU A 288 -10.56 12.01 6.87
C GLU A 288 -9.86 10.95 7.73
N PRO A 289 -8.52 10.94 7.79
CA PRO A 289 -7.79 10.07 8.70
C PRO A 289 -8.20 10.33 10.17
N GLU A 290 -8.46 9.26 10.92
CA GLU A 290 -8.91 9.31 12.31
C GLU A 290 -7.88 8.74 13.28
N GLU A 291 -6.98 7.90 12.78
CA GLU A 291 -5.96 7.25 13.57
C GLU A 291 -4.75 8.18 13.79
N LYS A 292 -3.82 7.76 14.65
CA LYS A 292 -2.60 8.53 14.93
C LYS A 292 -1.72 8.60 13.69
N GLY A 293 -1.11 9.77 13.43
CA GLY A 293 -0.02 9.91 12.47
C GLY A 293 1.23 9.13 12.92
N LEU A 294 2.16 8.90 11.98
CA LEU A 294 3.30 7.99 12.13
C LEU A 294 4.11 8.21 13.41
N VAL A 295 4.55 9.43 13.66
CA VAL A 295 5.40 9.72 14.84
C VAL A 295 4.65 9.43 16.15
N LYS A 296 3.40 9.87 16.24
CA LYS A 296 2.56 9.63 17.43
C LYS A 296 2.24 8.14 17.64
N ASP A 297 2.06 7.41 16.54
CA ASP A 297 1.88 5.96 16.61
C ASP A 297 3.16 5.28 17.11
N LEU A 298 4.33 5.61 16.59
CA LEU A 298 5.62 5.10 17.06
C LEU A 298 5.85 5.39 18.54
N GLU A 299 5.50 6.59 19.03
CA GLU A 299 5.65 6.96 20.43
C GLU A 299 4.77 6.15 21.39
N SER A 300 3.63 5.61 20.93
CA SER A 300 2.61 4.97 21.77
C SER A 300 2.29 3.53 21.40
N SER A 301 2.73 3.04 20.25
CA SER A 301 2.47 1.67 19.80
C SER A 301 3.29 0.66 20.59
N GLU A 302 2.63 -0.41 21.05
CA GLU A 302 3.32 -1.56 21.61
C GLU A 302 3.71 -2.58 20.52
N TRP A 303 3.10 -2.50 19.33
CA TRP A 303 3.33 -3.47 18.26
C TRP A 303 4.81 -3.54 17.85
N TYR A 304 5.40 -2.40 17.50
CA TYR A 304 6.77 -2.37 16.97
C TYR A 304 7.86 -2.71 17.97
N PHE A 305 7.57 -2.57 19.27
CA PHE A 305 8.55 -2.62 20.33
C PHE A 305 8.43 -3.87 21.21
N LYS A 306 7.49 -4.76 20.90
CA LYS A 306 7.35 -6.06 21.56
C LYS A 306 8.31 -7.10 20.99
N GLU A 307 8.60 -8.15 21.76
CA GLU A 307 9.38 -9.29 21.28
C GLU A 307 8.67 -10.06 20.16
N GLY A 308 9.44 -10.63 19.24
CA GLY A 308 8.94 -11.49 18.16
C GLY A 308 8.38 -10.76 16.95
N VAL A 309 8.32 -9.43 16.95
CA VAL A 309 8.03 -8.65 15.73
C VAL A 309 9.25 -8.67 14.84
N ALA A 310 9.07 -9.12 13.61
CA ALA A 310 10.15 -9.25 12.65
C ALA A 310 9.68 -8.83 11.26
N PHE A 311 10.63 -8.34 10.47
CA PHE A 311 10.47 -8.10 9.04
C PHE A 311 10.14 -9.42 8.31
N LYS A 312 9.17 -9.39 7.41
CA LYS A 312 8.68 -10.55 6.67
C LYS A 312 8.47 -10.21 5.20
N TYR A 313 9.56 -10.10 4.46
CA TYR A 313 9.50 -10.01 2.99
C TYR A 313 10.74 -10.69 2.40
#